data_af9718a88dca887b14b8858ccd34393e
#
_entry.id   af9718a88dca887b14b8858ccd34393e
#
_cell.length_a   1.000
_cell.length_b   1.000
_cell.length_c   1.000
_cell.angle_alpha   90.00
_cell.angle_beta   90.00
_cell.angle_gamma   90.00
#
_symmetry.space_group_name_H-M   'P 1'
#
loop_
_entity.id
_entity.type
_entity.pdbx_description
1 polymer ?
#
loop_
_entity_poly.entity_id
_entity_poly.type
_entity_poly.pdbx_seq_one_letter_code
_entity_poly.pdbx_strand_id
1 'polypeptide(L)'
;LHSPPSGSYPLYTSIYYFFYLCLMLLETDQIRDPRLLRRLNLICSQMVVHQSAIVNQFSKEHKEKMGAYRFLNNSSVSSDAILSGLIHTCCKNASGRKHLLCIQDTSEINYEAHVERMKKKTASPGIVGQKQCGTFLHPVLVVDASSHIPIGFSSVKQWNRSPAALSREERNYRYQPIEEKESYRWIESGMAASEQMP
;
A
#
# COMPACT_ATOMS: atom_id res chain seq x y z
N LEU A 1 -14.14 -27.60 5.87
CA LEU A 1 -13.42 -27.75 4.59
C LEU A 1 -14.47 -27.75 3.47
N HIS A 2 -14.85 -26.56 3.00
CA HIS A 2 -15.65 -26.40 1.80
C HIS A 2 -14.71 -26.25 0.62
N SER A 3 -14.76 -27.18 -0.33
CA SER A 3 -14.10 -27.10 -1.64
C SER A 3 -14.70 -25.93 -2.42
N PRO A 4 -13.88 -25.10 -3.08
CA PRO A 4 -14.40 -24.06 -3.97
C PRO A 4 -15.09 -24.68 -5.19
N PRO A 5 -16.13 -24.04 -5.76
CA PRO A 5 -16.82 -24.54 -6.93
C PRO A 5 -15.87 -24.59 -8.14
N SER A 6 -15.90 -25.71 -8.85
CA SER A 6 -15.16 -25.97 -10.08
C SER A 6 -15.71 -25.10 -11.21
N GLY A 7 -15.08 -23.97 -11.46
CA GLY A 7 -15.41 -23.06 -12.59
C GLY A 7 -14.32 -22.01 -12.74
N SER A 8 -13.42 -22.22 -13.67
CA SER A 8 -12.52 -21.32 -14.41
C SER A 8 -12.40 -19.85 -13.97
N TYR A 9 -11.64 -19.56 -12.91
CA TYR A 9 -11.03 -18.25 -12.68
C TYR A 9 -9.64 -18.38 -12.05
N PRO A 10 -8.59 -18.73 -12.83
CA PRO A 10 -7.22 -18.83 -12.31
C PRO A 10 -6.66 -17.49 -11.79
N LEU A 11 -7.16 -16.35 -12.30
CA LEU A 11 -6.71 -15.01 -11.88
C LEU A 11 -7.18 -14.63 -10.46
N TYR A 12 -8.42 -14.97 -10.09
CA TYR A 12 -8.93 -14.67 -8.74
C TYR A 12 -8.19 -15.46 -7.66
N THR A 13 -7.92 -16.73 -7.88
CA THR A 13 -7.19 -17.57 -6.93
C THR A 13 -5.75 -17.08 -6.74
N SER A 14 -5.11 -16.58 -7.79
CA SER A 14 -3.75 -16.02 -7.74
C SER A 14 -3.68 -14.72 -6.95
N ILE A 15 -4.68 -13.83 -7.12
CA ILE A 15 -4.77 -12.57 -6.37
C ILE A 15 -5.01 -12.85 -4.87
N TYR A 16 -5.84 -13.83 -4.52
CA TYR A 16 -6.06 -14.25 -3.13
C TYR A 16 -4.80 -14.85 -2.49
N TYR A 17 -4.09 -15.68 -3.22
CA TYR A 17 -2.82 -16.25 -2.77
C TYR A 17 -1.76 -15.17 -2.56
N PHE A 18 -1.79 -14.13 -3.39
CA PHE A 18 -0.91 -12.98 -3.27
C PHE A 18 -1.17 -12.16 -2.01
N PHE A 19 -2.42 -11.79 -1.74
CA PHE A 19 -2.79 -11.11 -0.50
C PHE A 19 -2.46 -11.99 0.72
N TYR A 20 -2.67 -13.29 0.63
CA TYR A 20 -2.34 -14.25 1.68
C TYR A 20 -0.83 -14.31 1.93
N LEU A 21 0.00 -14.42 0.90
CA LEU A 21 1.47 -14.45 1.03
C LEU A 21 2.06 -13.11 1.48
N CYS A 22 1.63 -12.00 0.91
CA CYS A 22 2.16 -10.67 1.25
C CYS A 22 1.73 -10.20 2.64
N LEU A 23 0.56 -10.61 3.14
CA LEU A 23 0.01 -10.14 4.39
C LEU A 23 0.21 -11.13 5.56
N MET A 24 0.45 -12.41 5.28
CA MET A 24 0.60 -13.44 6.34
C MET A 24 1.95 -13.44 7.05
N LEU A 25 2.98 -12.81 6.47
CA LEU A 25 4.35 -12.82 6.99
C LEU A 25 4.97 -11.43 6.94
N LEU A 26 4.27 -10.41 7.44
CA LEU A 26 4.88 -9.11 7.65
C LEU A 26 5.92 -9.21 8.76
N GLU A 27 7.17 -9.37 8.35
CA GLU A 27 8.33 -9.24 9.23
C GLU A 27 8.79 -7.78 9.19
N THR A 28 8.73 -7.09 10.29
CA THR A 28 9.29 -5.74 10.40
C THR A 28 10.00 -5.56 11.73
N ASP A 29 11.25 -5.16 11.66
CA ASP A 29 12.06 -4.84 12.83
C ASP A 29 11.67 -3.49 13.46
N GLN A 30 10.88 -2.70 12.74
CA GLN A 30 10.46 -1.38 13.21
C GLN A 30 9.29 -1.43 14.19
N ILE A 31 8.51 -2.51 14.22
CA ILE A 31 7.49 -2.74 15.25
C ILE A 31 8.10 -3.65 16.32
N ARG A 32 8.74 -3.06 17.32
CA ARG A 32 9.48 -3.80 18.37
C ARG A 32 8.58 -4.53 19.37
N ASP A 33 7.33 -4.07 19.58
CA ASP A 33 6.40 -4.74 20.49
C ASP A 33 5.79 -5.98 19.81
N PRO A 34 6.07 -7.21 20.30
CA PRO A 34 5.55 -8.44 19.70
C PRO A 34 4.03 -8.53 19.74
N ARG A 35 3.37 -7.78 20.63
CA ARG A 35 1.89 -7.74 20.71
C ARG A 35 1.33 -6.93 19.56
N LEU A 36 1.99 -5.83 19.18
CA LEU A 36 1.62 -5.02 18.03
C LEU A 36 1.86 -5.78 16.72
N LEU A 37 2.98 -6.48 16.59
CA LEU A 37 3.28 -7.31 15.42
C LEU A 37 2.25 -8.44 15.26
N ARG A 38 1.91 -9.15 16.34
CA ARG A 38 0.84 -10.16 16.33
C ARG A 38 -0.52 -9.56 15.94
N ARG A 39 -0.81 -8.34 16.40
CA ARG A 39 -2.04 -7.64 16.05
C ARG A 39 -2.07 -7.25 14.57
N LEU A 40 -0.95 -6.74 14.01
CA LEU A 40 -0.81 -6.46 12.59
C LEU A 40 -1.09 -7.71 11.75
N ASN A 41 -0.43 -8.82 12.05
CA ASN A 41 -0.61 -10.07 11.33
C ASN A 41 -2.05 -10.61 11.42
N LEU A 42 -2.69 -10.45 12.56
CA LEU A 42 -4.11 -10.81 12.72
C LEU A 42 -5.02 -9.92 11.83
N ILE A 43 -4.80 -8.61 11.82
CA ILE A 43 -5.55 -7.67 10.97
C ILE A 43 -5.37 -8.06 9.50
N CYS A 44 -4.13 -8.26 9.06
CA CYS A 44 -3.83 -8.66 7.69
C CYS A 44 -4.52 -9.98 7.31
N SER A 45 -4.44 -10.98 8.17
CA SER A 45 -5.12 -12.27 7.98
C SER A 45 -6.64 -12.12 7.86
N GLN A 46 -7.26 -11.30 8.72
CA GLN A 46 -8.70 -11.04 8.67
C GLN A 46 -9.10 -10.28 7.39
N MET A 47 -8.30 -9.31 6.95
CA MET A 47 -8.54 -8.59 5.68
C MET A 47 -8.55 -9.56 4.48
N VAL A 48 -7.62 -10.53 4.47
CA VAL A 48 -7.56 -11.56 3.42
C VAL A 48 -8.77 -12.49 3.48
N VAL A 49 -9.05 -13.06 4.66
CA VAL A 49 -10.16 -14.02 4.84
C VAL A 49 -11.52 -13.40 4.49
N HIS A 50 -11.72 -12.14 4.85
CA HIS A 50 -12.97 -11.42 4.59
C HIS A 50 -12.98 -10.56 3.33
N GLN A 51 -11.84 -10.55 2.58
CA GLN A 51 -11.72 -9.82 1.31
C GLN A 51 -12.10 -8.34 1.42
N SER A 52 -11.76 -7.72 2.54
CA SER A 52 -12.10 -6.34 2.84
C SER A 52 -11.02 -5.65 3.65
N ALA A 53 -10.73 -4.39 3.32
CA ALA A 53 -9.90 -3.48 4.12
C ALA A 53 -10.71 -2.67 5.14
N ILE A 54 -12.02 -2.83 5.18
CA ILE A 54 -12.91 -2.07 6.06
C ILE A 54 -13.01 -2.78 7.41
N VAL A 55 -12.58 -2.10 8.49
CA VAL A 55 -12.53 -2.69 9.85
C VAL A 55 -13.85 -3.35 10.25
N ASN A 56 -14.99 -2.73 9.94
CA ASN A 56 -16.31 -3.27 10.26
C ASN A 56 -16.68 -4.54 9.47
N GLN A 57 -16.02 -4.77 8.33
CA GLN A 57 -16.28 -5.92 7.47
C GLN A 57 -15.35 -7.10 7.77
N PHE A 58 -14.08 -6.83 8.04
CA PHE A 58 -13.15 -7.91 8.38
C PHE A 58 -13.17 -8.31 9.85
N SER A 59 -13.68 -7.48 10.76
CA SER A 59 -13.79 -7.80 12.19
C SER A 59 -15.20 -8.29 12.53
N LYS A 60 -15.35 -9.57 12.84
CA LYS A 60 -16.64 -10.16 13.20
C LYS A 60 -17.07 -9.81 14.62
N GLU A 61 -16.12 -9.81 15.55
CA GLU A 61 -16.39 -9.57 16.96
C GLU A 61 -16.02 -8.17 17.39
N HIS A 62 -16.75 -7.63 18.37
CA HIS A 62 -16.49 -6.30 18.93
C HIS A 62 -15.06 -6.13 19.44
N LYS A 63 -14.51 -7.18 20.11
CA LYS A 63 -13.12 -7.17 20.62
C LYS A 63 -12.09 -7.05 19.51
N GLU A 64 -12.32 -7.66 18.34
CA GLU A 64 -11.43 -7.61 17.18
C GLU A 64 -11.45 -6.21 16.56
N LYS A 65 -12.65 -5.65 16.37
CA LYS A 65 -12.86 -4.28 15.90
C LYS A 65 -12.13 -3.27 16.78
N MET A 66 -12.33 -3.34 18.08
CA MET A 66 -11.65 -2.46 19.04
C MET A 66 -10.14 -2.65 19.04
N GLY A 67 -9.69 -3.91 18.89
CA GLY A 67 -8.27 -4.22 18.75
C GLY A 67 -7.65 -3.63 17.49
N ALA A 68 -8.36 -3.67 16.35
CA ALA A 68 -7.91 -3.05 15.11
C ALA A 68 -7.85 -1.51 15.22
N TYR A 69 -8.89 -0.87 15.75
CA TYR A 69 -8.85 0.60 15.97
C TYR A 69 -7.76 1.05 16.94
N ARG A 70 -7.52 0.31 18.04
CA ARG A 70 -6.42 0.60 18.97
C ARG A 70 -5.06 0.47 18.30
N PHE A 71 -4.89 -0.53 17.43
CA PHE A 71 -3.67 -0.70 16.65
C PHE A 71 -3.45 0.47 15.69
N LEU A 72 -4.46 0.82 14.89
CA LEU A 72 -4.39 1.90 13.89
C LEU A 72 -4.20 3.30 14.53
N ASN A 73 -4.64 3.50 15.78
CA ASN A 73 -4.45 4.76 16.51
C ASN A 73 -3.20 4.73 17.44
N ASN A 74 -2.38 3.69 17.40
CA ASN A 74 -1.21 3.58 18.25
C ASN A 74 -0.05 4.40 17.68
N SER A 75 0.48 5.35 18.45
CA SER A 75 1.58 6.22 18.02
C SER A 75 2.90 5.49 17.78
N SER A 76 3.05 4.27 18.31
CA SER A 76 4.22 3.41 18.06
C SER A 76 4.11 2.63 16.75
N VAL A 77 3.01 2.78 16.01
CA VAL A 77 2.80 2.15 14.71
C VAL A 77 2.77 3.25 13.65
N SER A 78 3.79 3.32 12.82
CA SER A 78 3.85 4.23 11.69
C SER A 78 3.52 3.50 10.38
N SER A 79 3.06 4.24 9.38
CA SER A 79 2.92 3.74 8.00
C SER A 79 4.25 3.23 7.47
N ASP A 80 5.33 3.93 7.77
CA ASP A 80 6.68 3.59 7.29
C ASP A 80 7.15 2.24 7.86
N ALA A 81 6.83 1.94 9.13
CA ALA A 81 7.14 0.65 9.74
C ALA A 81 6.40 -0.51 9.03
N ILE A 82 5.14 -0.29 8.64
CA ILE A 82 4.35 -1.28 7.90
C ILE A 82 4.90 -1.44 6.47
N LEU A 83 5.19 -0.33 5.79
CA LEU A 83 5.74 -0.33 4.44
C LEU A 83 7.11 -1.00 4.38
N SER A 84 7.98 -0.71 5.34
CA SER A 84 9.28 -1.38 5.47
C SER A 84 9.14 -2.90 5.56
N GLY A 85 8.16 -3.39 6.34
CA GLY A 85 7.88 -4.83 6.43
C GLY A 85 7.39 -5.44 5.11
N LEU A 86 6.54 -4.73 4.37
CA LEU A 86 6.08 -5.16 3.04
C LEU A 86 7.25 -5.26 2.06
N ILE A 87 8.11 -4.25 2.03
CA ILE A 87 9.29 -4.20 1.16
C ILE A 87 10.26 -5.32 1.52
N HIS A 88 10.57 -5.50 2.80
CA HIS A 88 11.46 -6.56 3.27
C HIS A 88 10.94 -7.95 2.87
N THR A 89 9.65 -8.19 3.06
CA THR A 89 9.02 -9.46 2.65
C THR A 89 9.10 -9.66 1.13
N CYS A 90 8.90 -8.59 0.35
CA CYS A 90 9.04 -8.64 -1.11
C CYS A 90 10.47 -9.03 -1.52
N CYS A 91 11.49 -8.38 -0.96
CA CYS A 91 12.90 -8.68 -1.23
C CYS A 91 13.26 -10.13 -0.89
N LYS A 92 12.81 -10.62 0.26
CA LYS A 92 13.00 -12.01 0.68
C LYS A 92 12.37 -12.99 -0.31
N ASN A 93 11.14 -12.73 -0.75
CA ASN A 93 10.43 -13.58 -1.70
C ASN A 93 10.98 -13.49 -3.14
N ALA A 94 11.64 -12.38 -3.48
CA ALA A 94 12.29 -12.17 -4.78
C ALA A 94 13.60 -12.94 -4.92
N SER A 95 14.24 -13.28 -3.80
CA SER A 95 15.53 -13.95 -3.78
C SER A 95 15.51 -15.28 -4.57
N GLY A 96 16.53 -15.47 -5.42
CA GLY A 96 16.69 -16.66 -6.27
C GLY A 96 15.79 -16.70 -7.51
N ARG A 97 14.96 -15.69 -7.76
CA ARG A 97 14.16 -15.58 -9.00
C ARG A 97 14.98 -14.91 -10.10
N LYS A 98 14.86 -15.42 -11.33
CA LYS A 98 15.71 -14.98 -12.46
C LYS A 98 15.18 -13.73 -13.15
N HIS A 99 13.86 -13.59 -13.26
CA HIS A 99 13.22 -12.49 -13.98
C HIS A 99 12.05 -11.94 -13.16
N LEU A 100 12.13 -10.67 -12.85
CA LEU A 100 11.13 -9.93 -12.10
C LEU A 100 10.55 -8.81 -12.96
N LEU A 101 9.25 -8.65 -12.93
CA LEU A 101 8.54 -7.53 -13.51
C LEU A 101 8.16 -6.55 -12.40
N CYS A 102 8.55 -5.28 -12.55
CA CYS A 102 8.18 -4.19 -11.65
C CYS A 102 7.07 -3.36 -12.31
N ILE A 103 5.84 -3.58 -11.87
CA ILE A 103 4.65 -2.93 -12.41
C ILE A 103 4.31 -1.74 -11.52
N GLN A 104 4.19 -0.55 -12.12
CA GLN A 104 3.90 0.71 -11.41
C GLN A 104 2.59 1.29 -11.88
N ASP A 105 1.86 1.89 -10.94
CA ASP A 105 0.71 2.73 -11.24
C ASP A 105 0.46 3.72 -10.10
N THR A 106 -0.24 4.81 -10.39
CA THR A 106 -0.60 5.83 -9.40
C THR A 106 -2.09 5.80 -9.17
N SER A 107 -2.48 5.53 -7.93
CA SER A 107 -3.87 5.61 -7.48
C SER A 107 -4.11 6.89 -6.69
N GLU A 108 -5.27 7.49 -6.89
CA GLU A 108 -5.76 8.60 -6.09
C GLU A 108 -6.73 8.09 -5.03
N ILE A 109 -6.44 8.37 -3.77
CA ILE A 109 -7.34 8.08 -2.65
C ILE A 109 -8.00 9.39 -2.24
N ASN A 110 -9.28 9.52 -2.52
CA ASN A 110 -10.07 10.72 -2.27
C ASN A 110 -10.80 10.61 -0.92
N TYR A 111 -10.65 11.64 -0.08
CA TYR A 111 -11.26 11.72 1.25
C TYR A 111 -12.34 12.80 1.34
N GLU A 112 -12.82 13.34 0.22
CA GLU A 112 -13.76 14.47 0.19
C GLU A 112 -15.00 14.23 1.06
N ALA A 113 -15.56 13.01 1.01
CA ALA A 113 -16.69 12.61 1.86
C ALA A 113 -16.39 12.63 3.37
N HIS A 114 -15.11 12.73 3.75
CA HIS A 114 -14.66 12.70 5.15
C HIS A 114 -13.88 13.95 5.57
N VAL A 115 -13.83 14.98 4.73
CA VAL A 115 -13.00 16.18 4.91
C VAL A 115 -13.26 16.87 6.25
N GLU A 116 -14.52 17.03 6.65
CA GLU A 116 -14.88 17.67 7.91
C GLU A 116 -14.41 16.87 9.14
N ARG A 117 -14.37 15.56 9.04
CA ARG A 117 -13.84 14.68 10.09
C ARG A 117 -12.31 14.75 10.14
N MET A 118 -11.67 14.89 9.00
CA MET A 118 -10.21 14.98 8.90
C MET A 118 -9.69 16.33 9.38
N LYS A 119 -10.34 17.44 9.04
CA LYS A 119 -9.99 18.78 9.52
C LYS A 119 -9.91 18.89 11.04
N LYS A 120 -10.73 18.11 11.76
CA LYS A 120 -10.70 18.06 13.23
C LYS A 120 -9.43 17.36 13.78
N LYS A 121 -8.76 16.54 12.98
CA LYS A 121 -7.60 15.74 13.41
C LYS A 121 -6.27 16.19 12.80
N THR A 122 -6.33 16.83 11.64
CA THR A 122 -5.15 17.20 10.84
C THR A 122 -5.29 18.63 10.35
N ALA A 123 -4.31 19.47 10.67
CA ALA A 123 -4.34 20.89 10.32
C ALA A 123 -4.38 21.15 8.80
N SER A 124 -3.84 20.25 7.99
CA SER A 124 -3.84 20.35 6.52
C SER A 124 -3.98 18.96 5.91
N PRO A 125 -5.21 18.50 5.63
CA PRO A 125 -5.39 17.33 4.79
C PRO A 125 -4.82 17.63 3.41
N GLY A 126 -4.08 16.68 2.83
CA GLY A 126 -3.44 16.85 1.54
C GLY A 126 -4.44 17.06 0.40
N ILE A 127 -3.95 17.55 -0.73
CA ILE A 127 -4.77 17.82 -1.92
C ILE A 127 -4.43 16.86 -3.04
N VAL A 128 -5.47 16.38 -3.72
CA VAL A 128 -5.40 15.62 -4.97
C VAL A 128 -6.30 16.30 -6.01
N GLY A 129 -6.15 15.94 -7.27
CA GLY A 129 -6.98 16.45 -8.36
C GLY A 129 -7.06 17.98 -8.39
N GLN A 130 -8.27 18.50 -8.54
CA GLN A 130 -8.58 19.94 -8.55
C GLN A 130 -9.03 20.43 -7.15
N LYS A 131 -8.12 20.39 -6.16
CA LYS A 131 -8.37 20.83 -4.76
C LYS A 131 -9.20 19.86 -3.90
N GLN A 132 -9.36 18.62 -4.30
CA GLN A 132 -10.02 17.60 -3.48
C GLN A 132 -9.10 17.11 -2.36
N CYS A 133 -9.67 16.82 -1.19
CA CYS A 133 -8.91 16.26 -0.08
C CYS A 133 -8.57 14.78 -0.34
N GLY A 134 -7.27 14.43 -0.29
CA GLY A 134 -6.85 13.07 -0.59
C GLY A 134 -5.35 12.86 -0.55
N THR A 135 -4.91 11.73 -1.02
CA THR A 135 -3.49 11.37 -1.19
C THR A 135 -3.29 10.55 -2.45
N PHE A 136 -2.15 10.72 -3.09
CA PHE A 136 -1.69 9.82 -4.14
C PHE A 136 -0.91 8.67 -3.52
N LEU A 137 -1.12 7.48 -4.05
CA LEU A 137 -0.39 6.28 -3.70
C LEU A 137 0.20 5.66 -4.98
N HIS A 138 1.51 5.45 -5.00
CA HIS A 138 2.24 4.89 -6.14
C HIS A 138 3.04 3.66 -5.70
N PRO A 139 2.43 2.47 -5.75
CA PRO A 139 3.12 1.21 -5.46
C PRO A 139 3.91 0.72 -6.67
N VAL A 140 4.99 -0.02 -6.41
CA VAL A 140 5.70 -0.86 -7.37
C VAL A 140 5.42 -2.31 -7.01
N LEU A 141 4.56 -2.96 -7.77
CA LEU A 141 4.24 -4.38 -7.64
C LEU A 141 5.30 -5.22 -8.34
N VAL A 142 5.89 -6.17 -7.62
CA VAL A 142 6.85 -7.13 -8.16
C VAL A 142 6.15 -8.44 -8.49
N VAL A 143 6.36 -8.93 -9.70
CA VAL A 143 5.79 -10.17 -10.22
C VAL A 143 6.91 -11.05 -10.77
N ASP A 144 6.88 -12.33 -10.46
CA ASP A 144 7.76 -13.31 -11.12
C ASP A 144 7.31 -13.53 -12.56
N ALA A 145 8.16 -13.17 -13.52
CA ALA A 145 7.85 -13.26 -14.93
C ALA A 145 7.64 -14.70 -15.43
N SER A 146 8.23 -15.69 -14.75
CA SER A 146 8.15 -17.10 -15.14
C SER A 146 6.85 -17.75 -14.68
N SER A 147 6.43 -17.49 -13.45
CA SER A 147 5.24 -18.10 -12.84
C SER A 147 4.01 -17.19 -12.90
N HIS A 148 4.18 -15.91 -13.25
CA HIS A 148 3.18 -14.84 -13.20
C HIS A 148 2.59 -14.62 -11.79
N ILE A 149 3.33 -15.04 -10.75
CA ILE A 149 2.89 -14.89 -9.37
C ILE A 149 3.36 -13.55 -8.84
N PRO A 150 2.47 -12.71 -8.30
CA PRO A 150 2.85 -11.51 -7.56
C PRO A 150 3.69 -11.88 -6.33
N ILE A 151 4.76 -11.14 -6.07
CA ILE A 151 5.72 -11.41 -5.00
C ILE A 151 5.52 -10.47 -3.83
N GLY A 152 5.21 -9.20 -4.11
CA GLY A 152 5.05 -8.16 -3.11
C GLY A 152 5.19 -6.76 -3.68
N PHE A 153 5.38 -5.79 -2.80
CA PHE A 153 5.66 -4.41 -3.17
C PHE A 153 7.10 -4.07 -2.81
N SER A 154 7.87 -3.62 -3.80
CA SER A 154 9.26 -3.18 -3.60
C SER A 154 9.37 -1.72 -3.21
N SER A 155 8.36 -0.91 -3.52
CA SER A 155 8.30 0.49 -3.16
C SER A 155 6.83 0.92 -3.08
N VAL A 156 6.54 1.83 -2.16
CA VAL A 156 5.23 2.50 -2.11
C VAL A 156 5.49 3.96 -1.76
N LYS A 157 5.25 4.87 -2.69
CA LYS A 157 5.33 6.32 -2.45
C LYS A 157 3.95 6.88 -2.17
N GLN A 158 3.88 7.76 -1.19
CA GLN A 158 2.68 8.51 -0.84
C GLN A 158 2.99 10.00 -0.88
N TRP A 159 2.13 10.78 -1.53
CA TRP A 159 2.29 12.24 -1.55
C TRP A 159 0.95 12.96 -1.74
N ASN A 160 1.00 14.27 -1.52
CA ASN A 160 -0.09 15.20 -1.74
C ASN A 160 0.43 16.38 -2.54
N ARG A 161 -0.46 17.07 -3.24
CA ARG A 161 -0.14 18.36 -3.84
C ARG A 161 -0.22 19.45 -2.78
N SER A 162 0.65 20.45 -2.90
CA SER A 162 0.54 21.65 -2.07
C SER A 162 -0.73 22.43 -2.42
N PRO A 163 -1.43 23.02 -1.45
CA PRO A 163 -2.52 23.97 -1.72
C PRO A 163 -2.11 25.17 -2.59
N ALA A 164 -0.82 25.56 -2.51
CA ALA A 164 -0.23 26.63 -3.31
C ALA A 164 0.32 26.15 -4.67
N ALA A 165 0.11 24.86 -5.02
CA ALA A 165 0.57 24.36 -6.31
C ALA A 165 -0.16 25.07 -7.45
N LEU A 166 0.61 25.58 -8.42
CA LEU A 166 0.09 26.22 -9.62
C LEU A 166 -0.85 25.25 -10.36
N SER A 167 -1.89 25.78 -10.98
CA SER A 167 -2.77 25.02 -11.86
C SER A 167 -1.99 24.46 -13.06
N ARG A 168 -2.59 23.50 -13.77
CA ARG A 168 -1.95 22.91 -14.95
C ARG A 168 -1.63 23.97 -16.03
N GLU A 169 -2.46 24.99 -16.14
CA GLU A 169 -2.34 26.08 -17.10
C GLU A 169 -1.23 27.08 -16.71
N GLU A 170 -1.07 27.33 -15.42
CA GLU A 170 -0.04 28.22 -14.88
C GLU A 170 1.36 27.59 -14.86
N ARG A 171 1.44 26.25 -14.92
CA ARG A 171 2.71 25.53 -14.97
C ARG A 171 3.25 25.56 -16.39
N ASN A 172 4.43 26.15 -16.58
CA ASN A 172 5.15 26.02 -17.84
C ASN A 172 5.84 24.64 -17.95
N TYR A 173 4.99 23.58 -18.01
CA TYR A 173 5.39 22.17 -17.91
C TYR A 173 6.47 21.77 -18.92
N ARG A 174 6.51 22.47 -20.08
CA ARG A 174 7.48 22.19 -21.16
C ARG A 174 8.91 22.48 -20.73
N TYR A 175 9.14 23.54 -19.95
CA TYR A 175 10.46 24.00 -19.54
C TYR A 175 10.82 23.61 -18.11
N GLN A 176 9.91 22.94 -17.39
CA GLN A 176 10.17 22.46 -16.04
C GLN A 176 11.17 21.28 -16.09
N PRO A 177 12.22 21.29 -15.24
CA PRO A 177 13.11 20.13 -15.08
C PRO A 177 12.33 18.85 -14.80
N ILE A 178 12.86 17.70 -15.25
CA ILE A 178 12.13 16.44 -15.10
C ILE A 178 11.94 16.05 -13.64
N GLU A 179 12.88 16.40 -12.78
CA GLU A 179 12.91 16.14 -11.33
C GLU A 179 11.77 16.86 -10.61
N GLU A 180 11.29 17.97 -11.16
CA GLU A 180 10.16 18.73 -10.60
C GLU A 180 8.80 18.25 -11.11
N LYS A 181 8.78 17.38 -12.14
CA LYS A 181 7.55 16.85 -12.72
C LYS A 181 7.00 15.71 -11.86
N GLU A 182 5.68 15.63 -11.76
CA GLU A 182 5.04 14.51 -11.06
C GLU A 182 5.40 13.14 -11.68
N SER A 183 5.67 13.10 -13.00
CA SER A 183 6.10 11.90 -13.70
C SER A 183 7.49 11.40 -13.29
N TYR A 184 8.34 12.25 -12.70
CA TYR A 184 9.65 11.84 -12.20
C TYR A 184 9.53 10.75 -11.10
N ARG A 185 8.43 10.73 -10.36
CA ARG A 185 8.16 9.71 -9.34
C ARG A 185 8.17 8.28 -9.88
N TRP A 186 7.82 8.11 -11.16
CA TRP A 186 7.92 6.81 -11.83
C TRP A 186 9.37 6.35 -11.96
N ILE A 187 10.26 7.28 -12.33
CA ILE A 187 11.69 7.02 -12.43
C ILE A 187 12.28 6.72 -11.06
N GLU A 188 12.01 7.57 -10.06
CA GLU A 188 12.49 7.36 -8.69
C GLU A 188 12.00 6.03 -8.09
N SER A 189 10.73 5.67 -8.31
CA SER A 189 10.17 4.42 -7.80
C SER A 189 10.78 3.20 -8.49
N GLY A 190 11.07 3.30 -9.80
CA GLY A 190 11.78 2.26 -10.55
C GLY A 190 13.22 2.10 -10.07
N MET A 191 13.94 3.19 -9.82
CA MET A 191 15.30 3.18 -9.27
C MET A 191 15.31 2.56 -7.86
N ALA A 192 14.42 3.01 -6.97
CA ALA A 192 14.30 2.45 -5.63
C ALA A 192 13.96 0.94 -5.65
N ALA A 193 13.11 0.51 -6.56
CA ALA A 193 12.81 -0.91 -6.75
C ALA A 193 14.06 -1.70 -7.20
N SER A 194 14.84 -1.14 -8.14
CA SER A 194 16.07 -1.78 -8.63
C SER A 194 17.16 -1.90 -7.56
N GLU A 195 17.28 -0.90 -6.68
CA GLU A 195 18.24 -0.92 -5.58
C GLU A 195 17.90 -1.93 -4.48
N GLN A 196 16.63 -2.23 -4.31
CA GLN A 196 16.15 -3.12 -3.25
C GLN A 196 16.01 -4.58 -3.69
N MET A 197 15.89 -4.82 -4.98
CA MET A 197 15.78 -6.18 -5.50
C MET A 197 17.15 -6.86 -5.57
N PRO A 198 17.23 -8.18 -5.23
CA PRO A 198 18.46 -8.95 -5.26
C PRO A 198 18.98 -9.15 -6.68
#